data_1580d18b2efb763bcaa72488e8cf088b
#
_entry.id   1580d18b2efb763bcaa72488e8cf088b
#
_cell.length_a   1.000
_cell.length_b   1.000
_cell.length_c   1.000
_cell.angle_alpha   90.00
_cell.angle_beta   90.00
_cell.angle_gamma   90.00
#
_symmetry.space_group_name_H-M   'P 1'
#
loop_
_entity.id
_entity.type
_entity.pdbx_description
1 polymer ?
#
loop_
_entity_poly.entity_id
_entity_poly.type
_entity_poly.pdbx_seq_one_letter_code
_entity_poly.pdbx_strand_id
1 'polypeptide(L)'
;LQQVEQDQTGESIRNWLNFQDYLINVIRNSKYDKLIEKGTFINSEEAMISFNEGTQVSNYDYISVPFSSIDDSLVNISSKEVKKYYNENKDDYKQDLSRDIDYVVFSVVPTLDDDNATKESINNLVNDFGNYDDYLTMVRRNSDNTRVLFSFQSAEKLNSDSAFSALISEEKNTVIGPYKINPSTYRISKLVDVQRRPDSVQARHILISPTATKSLDSVKVVINNLKKRIESGQDFGFIAQNFSDDQTSAIKGGELGWFAEGQMVEIFNEVCFTSEIDDLNIIETQFGVHLVQVMNKSRATQKYKVAYIDRNVSASTETYNNYYTQAAQFVSQVVTEKNPFDSIVLKENLVKRSDVNVIPIKENITGLANSRSIVKWMNKANVGEVSDVFEFDNSYVVAKLVNENKEGFTPIEELENSIREKIKSEKKYEKLVDRFEGQEFSNLEEIGEFYNTSVVKGLKAQLSSLSVDNIGYVPEVIGAVYGTEVAEISAPIKSQNSLIFVRVTSRDQYRGEGDFSQEQKAMMDKIKNYAITSAFRTLQDDANLIDNRSEIY
;
A
#
# COMPACT_ATOMS: atom_id res chain seq x y z
N LEU A 1 9.83 16.75 -33.21
CA LEU A 1 9.44 17.95 -33.96
C LEU A 1 8.97 17.58 -35.37
N GLN A 2 9.75 16.87 -36.18
CA GLN A 2 9.35 16.51 -37.57
C GLN A 2 8.03 15.72 -37.67
N GLN A 3 7.71 14.86 -36.69
CA GLN A 3 6.42 14.15 -36.66
C GLN A 3 5.25 15.07 -36.27
N VAL A 4 5.51 16.11 -35.48
CA VAL A 4 4.51 17.11 -35.08
C VAL A 4 4.12 18.01 -36.24
N GLU A 5 5.08 18.36 -37.12
CA GLU A 5 4.85 19.19 -38.31
C GLU A 5 4.07 18.47 -39.42
N GLN A 6 4.03 17.13 -39.40
CA GLN A 6 3.35 16.31 -40.43
C GLN A 6 1.96 15.84 -40.00
N ASP A 7 1.53 16.12 -38.77
CA ASP A 7 0.24 15.69 -38.23
C ASP A 7 -0.91 16.60 -38.68
N GLN A 8 -1.72 16.14 -39.62
CA GLN A 8 -2.91 16.83 -40.10
C GLN A 8 -4.08 16.83 -39.11
N THR A 9 -4.03 15.99 -38.04
CA THR A 9 -5.09 15.89 -37.02
C THR A 9 -4.95 16.92 -35.91
N GLY A 10 -3.76 17.48 -35.73
CA GLY A 10 -3.40 18.39 -34.65
C GLY A 10 -3.26 17.74 -33.29
N GLU A 11 -3.35 16.41 -33.18
CA GLU A 11 -3.24 15.67 -31.95
C GLU A 11 -1.80 15.67 -31.43
N SER A 12 -0.83 15.46 -32.32
CA SER A 12 0.60 15.50 -31.98
C SER A 12 1.04 16.89 -31.52
N ILE A 13 0.46 17.95 -32.09
CA ILE A 13 0.71 19.34 -31.67
C ILE A 13 0.17 19.55 -30.25
N ARG A 14 -1.05 19.09 -29.94
CA ARG A 14 -1.65 19.18 -28.63
C ARG A 14 -0.81 18.40 -27.58
N ASN A 15 -0.43 17.19 -27.91
CA ASN A 15 0.39 16.36 -27.02
C ASN A 15 1.76 17.01 -26.76
N TRP A 16 2.36 17.64 -27.78
CA TRP A 16 3.60 18.38 -27.61
C TRP A 16 3.45 19.62 -26.73
N LEU A 17 2.39 20.41 -26.91
CA LEU A 17 2.11 21.57 -26.06
C LEU A 17 1.84 21.16 -24.62
N ASN A 18 1.05 20.13 -24.40
CA ASN A 18 0.80 19.56 -23.08
C ASN A 18 2.12 19.08 -22.42
N PHE A 19 3.00 18.46 -23.19
CA PHE A 19 4.30 18.03 -22.71
C PHE A 19 5.22 19.22 -22.37
N GLN A 20 5.20 20.29 -23.16
CA GLN A 20 5.93 21.52 -22.84
C GLN A 20 5.41 22.17 -21.56
N ASP A 21 4.09 22.29 -21.40
CA ASP A 21 3.48 22.82 -20.17
C ASP A 21 3.80 21.97 -18.96
N TYR A 22 3.78 20.64 -19.10
CA TYR A 22 4.23 19.71 -18.07
C TYR A 22 5.69 19.98 -17.67
N LEU A 23 6.60 20.09 -18.64
CA LEU A 23 8.03 20.36 -18.36
C LEU A 23 8.24 21.72 -17.68
N ILE A 24 7.52 22.77 -18.13
CA ILE A 24 7.58 24.09 -17.51
C ILE A 24 7.16 24.01 -16.04
N ASN A 25 6.07 23.31 -15.75
CA ASN A 25 5.58 23.13 -14.39
C ASN A 25 6.55 22.31 -13.52
N VAL A 26 7.11 21.21 -14.05
CA VAL A 26 8.12 20.41 -13.36
C VAL A 26 9.36 21.25 -13.02
N ILE A 27 9.87 22.04 -13.97
CA ILE A 27 11.03 22.91 -13.74
C ILE A 27 10.71 24.00 -12.73
N ARG A 28 9.51 24.61 -12.81
CA ARG A 28 9.06 25.66 -11.86
C ARG A 28 8.98 25.10 -10.44
N ASN A 29 8.31 23.98 -10.27
CA ASN A 29 8.18 23.31 -8.97
C ASN A 29 9.56 22.93 -8.43
N SER A 30 10.41 22.29 -9.24
CA SER A 30 11.77 21.95 -8.83
C SER A 30 12.63 23.17 -8.42
N LYS A 31 12.44 24.32 -9.08
CA LYS A 31 13.13 25.55 -8.66
C LYS A 31 12.61 26.06 -7.32
N TYR A 32 11.31 25.99 -7.11
CA TYR A 32 10.67 26.39 -5.85
C TYR A 32 11.15 25.50 -4.70
N ASP A 33 11.08 24.18 -4.88
CA ASP A 33 11.56 23.20 -3.90
C ASP A 33 13.04 23.44 -3.54
N LYS A 34 13.89 23.71 -4.54
CA LYS A 34 15.30 24.03 -4.32
C LYS A 34 15.54 25.34 -3.57
N LEU A 35 14.65 26.33 -3.72
CA LEU A 35 14.73 27.57 -2.94
C LEU A 35 14.43 27.30 -1.46
N ILE A 36 13.39 26.51 -1.18
CA ILE A 36 13.03 26.08 0.17
C ILE A 36 14.17 25.27 0.77
N GLU A 37 14.67 24.25 0.03
CA GLU A 37 15.78 23.41 0.45
C GLU A 37 17.03 24.22 0.83
N LYS A 38 17.38 25.23 0.04
CA LYS A 38 18.53 26.09 0.30
C LYS A 38 18.31 27.10 1.42
N GLY A 39 17.04 27.38 1.74
CA GLY A 39 16.67 28.25 2.87
C GLY A 39 16.70 27.51 4.22
N THR A 40 16.73 26.19 4.21
CA THR A 40 16.80 25.37 5.42
C THR A 40 18.25 24.96 5.71
N PHE A 41 18.70 25.17 6.95
CA PHE A 41 19.99 24.66 7.37
C PHE A 41 19.96 24.30 8.86
N ILE A 42 20.80 23.38 9.28
CA ILE A 42 21.03 22.97 10.67
C ILE A 42 22.47 23.28 11.01
N ASN A 43 22.70 23.97 12.10
CA ASN A 43 24.06 24.23 12.57
C ASN A 43 24.59 23.05 13.41
N SER A 44 25.88 23.08 13.75
CA SER A 44 26.53 22.02 14.53
C SER A 44 26.04 21.95 15.98
N GLU A 45 25.62 23.08 16.55
CA GLU A 45 25.08 23.15 17.91
C GLU A 45 23.71 22.48 18.00
N GLU A 46 22.82 22.73 17.04
CA GLU A 46 21.53 22.05 16.93
C GLU A 46 21.72 20.54 16.75
N ALA A 47 22.70 20.12 15.94
CA ALA A 47 22.99 18.71 15.76
C ALA A 47 23.54 18.05 17.05
N MET A 48 24.36 18.76 17.80
CA MET A 48 24.85 18.33 19.11
C MET A 48 23.71 18.16 20.11
N ILE A 49 22.79 19.13 20.17
CA ILE A 49 21.61 19.08 21.03
C ILE A 49 20.76 17.86 20.65
N SER A 50 20.41 17.70 19.38
CA SER A 50 19.62 16.54 18.91
C SER A 50 20.28 15.20 19.23
N PHE A 51 21.57 15.10 19.04
CA PHE A 51 22.34 13.91 19.40
C PHE A 51 22.23 13.59 20.90
N ASN A 52 22.36 14.59 21.76
CA ASN A 52 22.26 14.39 23.20
C ASN A 52 20.82 14.02 23.60
N GLU A 53 19.80 14.67 23.04
CA GLU A 53 18.38 14.36 23.26
C GLU A 53 18.05 12.90 22.87
N GLY A 54 18.67 12.39 21.79
CA GLY A 54 18.48 11.03 21.31
C GLY A 54 19.33 9.96 22.03
N THR A 55 20.42 10.34 22.70
CA THR A 55 21.39 9.36 23.24
C THR A 55 21.61 9.46 24.74
N GLN A 56 21.43 10.64 25.32
CA GLN A 56 21.59 10.83 26.76
C GLN A 56 20.51 10.06 27.53
N VAL A 57 20.92 9.18 28.42
CA VAL A 57 20.02 8.40 29.28
C VAL A 57 19.97 9.00 30.67
N SER A 58 18.75 9.21 31.18
CA SER A 58 18.50 9.51 32.58
C SER A 58 17.86 8.31 33.26
N ASN A 59 18.43 7.88 34.40
CA ASN A 59 17.80 6.87 35.25
C ASN A 59 16.95 7.57 36.30
N TYR A 60 15.77 7.07 36.54
CA TYR A 60 14.83 7.67 37.48
C TYR A 60 13.92 6.63 38.14
N ASP A 61 13.38 7.04 39.26
CA ASP A 61 12.30 6.35 39.94
C ASP A 61 11.06 7.23 39.89
N TYR A 62 9.86 6.64 39.95
CA TYR A 62 8.62 7.44 40.01
C TYR A 62 7.59 6.81 40.92
N ILE A 63 6.63 7.63 41.33
CA ILE A 63 5.33 7.19 41.84
C ILE A 63 4.21 7.74 40.98
N SER A 64 3.13 6.98 40.91
CA SER A 64 1.91 7.37 40.21
C SER A 64 0.73 7.22 41.18
N VAL A 65 0.04 8.32 41.43
CA VAL A 65 -1.17 8.39 42.26
C VAL A 65 -2.36 8.49 41.33
N PRO A 66 -3.14 7.42 41.13
CA PRO A 66 -4.23 7.43 40.16
C PRO A 66 -5.36 8.34 40.63
N PHE A 67 -6.01 9.06 39.71
CA PHE A 67 -7.17 9.91 40.02
C PHE A 67 -8.35 9.12 40.58
N SER A 68 -8.43 7.81 40.34
CA SER A 68 -9.41 6.92 40.97
C SER A 68 -9.26 6.79 42.49
N SER A 69 -8.12 7.23 43.07
CA SER A 69 -7.94 7.32 44.55
C SER A 69 -8.81 8.42 45.17
N ILE A 70 -9.33 9.37 44.37
CA ILE A 70 -10.31 10.36 44.80
C ILE A 70 -11.71 9.89 44.38
N ASP A 71 -12.61 9.70 45.34
CA ASP A 71 -13.98 9.32 45.07
C ASP A 71 -14.71 10.37 44.21
N ASP A 72 -15.48 9.91 43.22
CA ASP A 72 -16.22 10.79 42.32
C ASP A 72 -17.25 11.67 43.03
N SER A 73 -17.78 11.21 44.15
CA SER A 73 -18.73 11.96 45.01
C SER A 73 -18.11 13.23 45.61
N LEU A 74 -16.78 13.28 45.68
CA LEU A 74 -16.06 14.44 46.18
C LEU A 74 -15.82 15.52 45.10
N VAL A 75 -16.20 15.23 43.85
CA VAL A 75 -15.94 16.12 42.71
C VAL A 75 -17.28 16.47 42.03
N ASN A 76 -17.88 17.57 42.44
CA ASN A 76 -19.08 18.08 41.81
C ASN A 76 -18.74 19.01 40.64
N ILE A 77 -19.42 18.79 39.50
CA ILE A 77 -19.26 19.59 38.28
C ILE A 77 -20.61 20.18 37.89
N SER A 78 -20.68 21.47 37.91
CA SER A 78 -21.89 22.21 37.53
C SER A 78 -21.94 22.46 36.02
N SER A 79 -23.12 22.62 35.45
CA SER A 79 -23.31 22.99 34.05
C SER A 79 -22.67 24.35 33.72
N LYS A 80 -22.48 25.23 34.72
CA LYS A 80 -21.78 26.51 34.56
C LYS A 80 -20.28 26.29 34.27
N GLU A 81 -19.66 25.33 34.93
CA GLU A 81 -18.25 24.98 34.71
C GLU A 81 -18.05 24.36 33.36
N VAL A 82 -18.96 23.49 32.94
CA VAL A 82 -18.93 22.88 31.59
C VAL A 82 -18.99 23.98 30.52
N LYS A 83 -19.92 24.94 30.66
CA LYS A 83 -20.02 26.07 29.73
C LYS A 83 -18.79 26.96 29.72
N LYS A 84 -18.22 27.20 30.92
CA LYS A 84 -16.99 27.99 31.04
C LYS A 84 -15.84 27.29 30.32
N TYR A 85 -15.62 26.02 30.58
CA TYR A 85 -14.57 25.21 29.96
C TYR A 85 -14.69 25.19 28.43
N TYR A 86 -15.92 24.93 27.93
CA TYR A 86 -16.22 24.95 26.50
C TYR A 86 -15.84 26.29 25.85
N ASN A 87 -16.22 27.41 26.46
CA ASN A 87 -15.95 28.76 25.92
C ASN A 87 -14.46 29.13 25.95
N GLU A 88 -13.73 28.70 26.98
CA GLU A 88 -12.28 28.94 27.12
C GLU A 88 -11.46 28.10 26.14
N ASN A 89 -11.97 26.93 25.74
CA ASN A 89 -11.29 26.01 24.83
C ASN A 89 -12.07 25.85 23.50
N LYS A 90 -12.81 26.88 23.09
CA LYS A 90 -13.75 26.78 21.96
C LYS A 90 -13.06 26.44 20.65
N ASP A 91 -11.83 26.91 20.45
CA ASP A 91 -11.04 26.67 19.24
C ASP A 91 -10.65 25.21 19.07
N ASP A 92 -10.57 24.43 20.16
CA ASP A 92 -10.30 22.99 20.13
C ASP A 92 -11.50 22.16 19.59
N TYR A 93 -12.67 22.80 19.51
CA TYR A 93 -13.93 22.18 19.08
C TYR A 93 -14.42 22.67 17.72
N LYS A 94 -13.51 23.25 16.92
CA LYS A 94 -13.79 23.58 15.52
C LYS A 94 -14.01 22.30 14.73
N GLN A 95 -15.02 22.32 13.86
CA GLN A 95 -15.33 21.22 12.96
C GLN A 95 -15.67 21.75 11.58
N ASP A 96 -15.31 20.96 10.57
CA ASP A 96 -15.69 21.20 9.19
C ASP A 96 -17.08 20.60 8.91
N LEU A 97 -17.71 21.06 7.83
CA LEU A 97 -18.92 20.42 7.33
C LEU A 97 -18.64 18.94 7.03
N SER A 98 -19.33 18.06 7.73
CA SER A 98 -19.21 16.62 7.52
C SER A 98 -20.54 15.92 7.81
N ARG A 99 -20.63 14.66 7.43
CA ARG A 99 -21.83 13.84 7.62
C ARG A 99 -21.45 12.44 8.07
N ASP A 100 -22.32 11.83 8.86
CA ASP A 100 -22.15 10.48 9.37
C ASP A 100 -23.16 9.57 8.70
N ILE A 101 -22.72 8.41 8.22
CA ILE A 101 -23.56 7.42 7.61
C ILE A 101 -23.40 6.06 8.27
N ASP A 102 -24.52 5.33 8.36
CA ASP A 102 -24.52 3.89 8.53
C ASP A 102 -24.82 3.24 7.18
N TYR A 103 -24.22 2.08 6.92
CA TYR A 103 -24.49 1.36 5.68
C TYR A 103 -24.39 -0.16 5.87
N VAL A 104 -25.05 -0.90 4.99
CA VAL A 104 -24.97 -2.36 4.88
C VAL A 104 -24.49 -2.74 3.49
N VAL A 105 -23.72 -3.83 3.41
CA VAL A 105 -23.15 -4.34 2.17
C VAL A 105 -23.69 -5.75 1.91
N PHE A 106 -24.32 -5.94 0.77
CA PHE A 106 -24.74 -7.22 0.23
C PHE A 106 -23.67 -7.70 -0.75
N SER A 107 -22.65 -8.41 -0.24
CA SER A 107 -21.56 -8.92 -1.05
C SER A 107 -22.03 -10.07 -1.92
N VAL A 108 -21.86 -9.94 -3.23
CA VAL A 108 -22.23 -10.97 -4.19
C VAL A 108 -21.21 -12.10 -4.14
N VAL A 109 -21.66 -13.28 -3.72
CA VAL A 109 -20.86 -14.49 -3.63
C VAL A 109 -21.44 -15.50 -4.60
N PRO A 110 -20.62 -16.13 -5.48
CA PRO A 110 -21.09 -17.18 -6.37
C PRO A 110 -21.76 -18.33 -5.62
N THR A 111 -22.83 -18.83 -6.17
CA THR A 111 -23.60 -19.96 -5.62
C THR A 111 -23.00 -21.30 -6.02
N LEU A 112 -23.56 -22.39 -5.49
CA LEU A 112 -23.20 -23.75 -5.94
C LEU A 112 -23.57 -23.97 -7.42
N ASP A 113 -24.65 -23.34 -7.89
CA ASP A 113 -25.05 -23.44 -9.30
C ASP A 113 -24.05 -22.71 -10.21
N ASP A 114 -23.54 -21.56 -9.80
CA ASP A 114 -22.45 -20.85 -10.49
C ASP A 114 -21.16 -21.68 -10.53
N ASP A 115 -20.85 -22.36 -9.42
CA ASP A 115 -19.70 -23.27 -9.34
C ASP A 115 -19.86 -24.45 -10.30
N ASN A 116 -21.02 -25.09 -10.32
CA ASN A 116 -21.35 -26.21 -11.22
C ASN A 116 -21.34 -25.76 -12.69
N ALA A 117 -21.92 -24.61 -13.01
CA ALA A 117 -21.92 -24.07 -14.36
C ALA A 117 -20.49 -23.77 -14.86
N THR A 118 -19.63 -23.23 -14.00
CA THR A 118 -18.22 -22.99 -14.31
C THR A 118 -17.49 -24.30 -14.56
N LYS A 119 -17.72 -25.31 -13.70
CA LYS A 119 -17.15 -26.66 -13.86
C LYS A 119 -17.58 -27.32 -15.18
N GLU A 120 -18.84 -27.22 -15.54
CA GLU A 120 -19.37 -27.74 -16.78
C GLU A 120 -18.80 -27.01 -18.00
N SER A 121 -18.73 -25.67 -17.94
CA SER A 121 -18.16 -24.85 -19.00
C SER A 121 -16.72 -25.25 -19.34
N ILE A 122 -15.86 -25.42 -18.30
CA ILE A 122 -14.47 -25.79 -18.51
C ILE A 122 -14.35 -27.27 -18.92
N ASN A 123 -15.24 -28.16 -18.43
CA ASN A 123 -15.27 -29.55 -18.81
C ASN A 123 -15.58 -29.74 -20.30
N ASN A 124 -16.43 -28.93 -20.88
CA ASN A 124 -16.75 -28.94 -22.30
C ASN A 124 -15.56 -28.58 -23.19
N LEU A 125 -14.52 -27.97 -22.65
CA LEU A 125 -13.28 -27.66 -23.36
C LEU A 125 -12.27 -28.82 -23.38
N VAL A 126 -12.44 -29.86 -22.57
CA VAL A 126 -11.45 -30.94 -22.38
C VAL A 126 -11.10 -31.62 -23.71
N ASN A 127 -12.11 -32.04 -24.46
CA ASN A 127 -11.90 -32.73 -25.73
C ASN A 127 -11.27 -31.82 -26.79
N ASP A 128 -11.74 -30.60 -26.90
CA ASP A 128 -11.22 -29.64 -27.87
C ASP A 128 -9.77 -29.27 -27.51
N PHE A 129 -9.46 -29.06 -26.22
CA PHE A 129 -8.12 -28.75 -25.77
C PHE A 129 -7.14 -29.92 -26.02
N GLY A 130 -7.57 -31.15 -25.84
CA GLY A 130 -6.78 -32.34 -26.17
C GLY A 130 -6.43 -32.43 -27.65
N ASN A 131 -7.37 -32.15 -28.53
CA ASN A 131 -7.25 -32.34 -29.97
C ASN A 131 -6.73 -31.11 -30.75
N TYR A 132 -6.65 -29.94 -30.12
CA TYR A 132 -6.24 -28.70 -30.79
C TYR A 132 -4.71 -28.57 -30.81
N ASP A 133 -4.10 -28.47 -31.98
CA ASP A 133 -2.65 -28.38 -32.13
C ASP A 133 -2.11 -27.00 -31.66
N ASP A 134 -2.81 -25.93 -31.99
CA ASP A 134 -2.45 -24.59 -31.51
C ASP A 134 -3.01 -24.33 -30.08
N TYR A 135 -2.40 -25.02 -29.12
CA TYR A 135 -2.79 -24.90 -27.71
C TYR A 135 -2.68 -23.48 -27.16
N LEU A 136 -1.77 -22.63 -27.71
CA LEU A 136 -1.58 -21.26 -27.25
C LEU A 136 -2.79 -20.39 -27.56
N THR A 137 -3.31 -20.48 -28.78
CA THR A 137 -4.54 -19.78 -29.17
C THR A 137 -5.72 -20.27 -28.32
N MET A 138 -5.80 -21.59 -28.06
CA MET A 138 -6.84 -22.14 -27.21
C MET A 138 -6.78 -21.61 -25.77
N VAL A 139 -5.60 -21.57 -25.17
CA VAL A 139 -5.39 -20.98 -23.82
C VAL A 139 -5.73 -19.50 -23.81
N ARG A 140 -5.17 -18.71 -24.73
CA ARG A 140 -5.41 -17.27 -24.79
C ARG A 140 -6.89 -16.91 -24.94
N ARG A 141 -7.66 -17.74 -25.64
CA ARG A 141 -9.08 -17.50 -25.90
C ARG A 141 -9.98 -17.93 -24.75
N ASN A 142 -9.58 -18.96 -24.00
CA ASN A 142 -10.47 -19.63 -23.06
C ASN A 142 -10.02 -19.57 -21.60
N SER A 143 -8.80 -19.08 -21.32
CA SER A 143 -8.31 -18.98 -19.94
C SER A 143 -8.53 -17.59 -19.38
N ASP A 144 -9.07 -17.50 -18.18
CA ASP A 144 -9.15 -16.25 -17.42
C ASP A 144 -7.77 -15.83 -16.91
N ASN A 145 -6.84 -16.79 -16.75
CA ASN A 145 -5.43 -16.52 -16.48
C ASN A 145 -4.65 -16.55 -17.80
N THR A 146 -4.20 -15.39 -18.23
CA THR A 146 -3.46 -15.24 -19.50
C THR A 146 -1.97 -15.57 -19.41
N ARG A 147 -1.47 -15.97 -18.22
CA ARG A 147 -0.08 -16.36 -18.04
C ARG A 147 0.16 -17.75 -18.65
N VAL A 148 0.72 -17.78 -19.84
CA VAL A 148 1.03 -19.02 -20.55
C VAL A 148 2.45 -19.48 -20.20
N LEU A 149 2.62 -20.78 -19.94
CA LEU A 149 3.92 -21.41 -19.80
C LEU A 149 4.43 -21.82 -21.18
N PHE A 150 5.42 -21.09 -21.71
CA PHE A 150 6.03 -21.38 -23.03
C PHE A 150 7.19 -22.35 -22.95
N SER A 151 7.78 -22.53 -21.76
CA SER A 151 9.03 -23.28 -21.59
C SER A 151 8.79 -24.69 -21.07
N PHE A 152 9.68 -25.59 -21.46
CA PHE A 152 9.74 -26.93 -20.89
C PHE A 152 10.18 -26.88 -19.42
N GLN A 153 9.59 -27.70 -18.58
CA GLN A 153 9.85 -27.76 -17.15
C GLN A 153 10.40 -29.14 -16.76
N SER A 154 11.21 -29.21 -15.72
CA SER A 154 11.64 -30.48 -15.14
C SER A 154 10.49 -31.14 -14.37
N ALA A 155 10.53 -32.47 -14.24
CA ALA A 155 9.59 -33.21 -13.40
C ALA A 155 9.58 -32.72 -11.96
N GLU A 156 10.75 -32.39 -11.41
CA GLU A 156 10.88 -31.88 -10.05
C GLU A 156 10.06 -30.59 -9.85
N LYS A 157 10.12 -29.67 -10.81
CA LYS A 157 9.36 -28.41 -10.75
C LYS A 157 7.86 -28.62 -10.92
N LEU A 158 7.44 -29.56 -11.76
CA LEU A 158 6.03 -29.88 -11.97
C LEU A 158 5.44 -30.69 -10.83
N ASN A 159 6.22 -31.51 -10.13
CA ASN A 159 5.76 -32.31 -9.00
C ASN A 159 5.30 -31.49 -7.78
N SER A 160 5.54 -30.17 -7.77
CA SER A 160 4.95 -29.27 -6.77
C SER A 160 3.42 -29.13 -6.89
N ASP A 161 2.86 -29.45 -8.05
CA ASP A 161 1.42 -29.52 -8.32
C ASP A 161 1.03 -30.97 -8.58
N SER A 162 0.13 -31.52 -7.78
CA SER A 162 -0.29 -32.94 -7.88
C SER A 162 -0.90 -33.32 -9.22
N ALA A 163 -1.58 -32.38 -9.87
CA ALA A 163 -2.16 -32.60 -11.17
C ALA A 163 -1.09 -32.64 -12.28
N PHE A 164 -0.08 -31.78 -12.21
CA PHE A 164 1.04 -31.83 -13.13
C PHE A 164 1.88 -33.10 -12.90
N SER A 165 2.04 -33.51 -11.65
CA SER A 165 2.69 -34.77 -11.30
C SER A 165 1.99 -36.00 -11.93
N ALA A 166 0.65 -36.03 -11.96
CA ALA A 166 -0.10 -37.06 -12.64
C ALA A 166 0.09 -36.96 -14.18
N LEU A 167 0.04 -35.74 -14.72
CA LEU A 167 0.09 -35.48 -16.16
C LEU A 167 1.43 -35.89 -16.81
N ILE A 168 2.56 -35.76 -16.11
CA ILE A 168 3.89 -36.12 -16.66
C ILE A 168 4.06 -37.65 -16.87
N SER A 169 3.17 -38.47 -16.35
CA SER A 169 3.15 -39.91 -16.54
C SER A 169 2.25 -40.35 -17.72
N GLU A 170 1.55 -39.41 -18.33
CA GLU A 170 0.58 -39.65 -19.37
C GLU A 170 1.18 -39.49 -20.79
N GLU A 171 0.39 -39.87 -21.80
CA GLU A 171 0.75 -39.66 -23.20
C GLU A 171 0.58 -38.19 -23.62
N LYS A 172 1.35 -37.75 -24.62
CA LYS A 172 1.20 -36.44 -25.24
C LYS A 172 -0.26 -36.18 -25.66
N ASN A 173 -0.70 -34.96 -25.45
CA ASN A 173 -2.06 -34.46 -25.67
C ASN A 173 -3.11 -34.94 -24.64
N THR A 174 -2.72 -35.73 -23.64
CA THR A 174 -3.64 -36.02 -22.51
C THR A 174 -4.01 -34.76 -21.78
N VAL A 175 -5.29 -34.62 -21.45
CA VAL A 175 -5.85 -33.55 -20.64
C VAL A 175 -6.36 -34.11 -19.32
N ILE A 176 -5.94 -33.50 -18.21
CA ILE A 176 -6.43 -33.83 -16.86
C ILE A 176 -7.30 -32.69 -16.36
N GLY A 177 -8.38 -33.03 -15.68
CA GLY A 177 -9.32 -32.07 -15.09
C GLY A 177 -10.74 -32.24 -15.63
N PRO A 178 -11.65 -31.31 -15.24
CA PRO A 178 -11.41 -30.12 -14.41
C PRO A 178 -11.17 -30.43 -12.93
N TYR A 179 -10.22 -29.73 -12.32
CA TYR A 179 -9.94 -29.78 -10.88
C TYR A 179 -9.78 -28.36 -10.32
N LYS A 180 -10.02 -28.18 -9.02
CA LYS A 180 -9.82 -26.89 -8.35
C LYS A 180 -8.37 -26.68 -7.95
N ILE A 181 -7.81 -25.54 -8.32
CA ILE A 181 -6.47 -25.08 -7.87
C ILE A 181 -6.56 -24.20 -6.61
N ASN A 182 -7.73 -23.62 -6.39
CA ASN A 182 -8.14 -22.88 -5.20
C ASN A 182 -9.69 -22.93 -5.12
N PRO A 183 -10.31 -22.44 -4.04
CA PRO A 183 -11.77 -22.51 -3.88
C PRO A 183 -12.60 -21.90 -5.02
N SER A 184 -12.03 -20.95 -5.76
CA SER A 184 -12.75 -20.17 -6.78
C SER A 184 -12.23 -20.35 -8.21
N THR A 185 -11.33 -21.31 -8.49
CA THR A 185 -10.77 -21.48 -9.83
C THR A 185 -10.65 -22.95 -10.21
N TYR A 186 -11.27 -23.31 -11.32
CA TYR A 186 -11.09 -24.59 -11.99
C TYR A 186 -9.97 -24.54 -13.01
N ARG A 187 -9.28 -25.66 -13.19
CA ARG A 187 -8.21 -25.86 -14.18
C ARG A 187 -8.41 -27.16 -14.94
N ILE A 188 -8.12 -27.13 -16.24
CA ILE A 188 -7.76 -28.28 -17.03
C ILE A 188 -6.32 -28.10 -17.51
N SER A 189 -5.56 -29.22 -17.53
CA SER A 189 -4.13 -29.19 -17.88
C SER A 189 -3.83 -30.20 -18.96
N LYS A 190 -3.04 -29.83 -19.98
CA LYS A 190 -2.63 -30.64 -21.12
C LYS A 190 -1.12 -30.88 -21.10
N LEU A 191 -0.70 -32.12 -21.34
CA LEU A 191 0.67 -32.45 -21.69
C LEU A 191 0.90 -32.13 -23.17
N VAL A 192 1.55 -31.03 -23.46
CA VAL A 192 1.75 -30.54 -24.83
C VAL A 192 2.87 -31.29 -25.51
N ASP A 193 4.00 -31.48 -24.83
CA ASP A 193 5.16 -32.16 -25.41
C ASP A 193 6.12 -32.70 -24.34
N VAL A 194 6.92 -33.70 -24.73
CA VAL A 194 7.96 -34.28 -23.87
C VAL A 194 9.24 -34.38 -24.70
N GLN A 195 10.31 -33.78 -24.24
CA GLN A 195 11.60 -33.74 -24.92
C GLN A 195 12.76 -33.96 -23.96
N ARG A 196 13.89 -34.44 -24.49
CA ARG A 196 15.17 -34.40 -23.74
C ARG A 196 15.86 -33.07 -24.04
N ARG A 197 15.98 -32.22 -23.04
CA ARG A 197 16.55 -30.88 -23.18
C ARG A 197 17.54 -30.58 -22.04
N PRO A 198 18.56 -29.74 -22.25
CA PRO A 198 19.45 -29.32 -21.17
C PRO A 198 18.70 -28.47 -20.13
N ASP A 199 19.22 -28.40 -18.90
CA ASP A 199 18.68 -27.53 -17.86
C ASP A 199 19.07 -26.06 -18.09
N SER A 200 20.23 -25.85 -18.71
CA SER A 200 20.76 -24.53 -19.04
C SER A 200 21.66 -24.61 -20.26
N VAL A 201 21.78 -23.48 -20.92
CA VAL A 201 22.68 -23.28 -22.07
C VAL A 201 23.55 -22.04 -21.87
N GLN A 202 24.74 -22.06 -22.45
CA GLN A 202 25.57 -20.88 -22.57
C GLN A 202 25.57 -20.46 -24.04
N ALA A 203 25.21 -19.23 -24.32
CA ALA A 203 25.11 -18.73 -25.68
C ALA A 203 25.74 -17.32 -25.80
N ARG A 204 26.00 -16.95 -27.05
CA ARG A 204 26.34 -15.58 -27.43
C ARG A 204 25.53 -15.14 -28.62
N HIS A 205 25.34 -13.82 -28.77
CA HIS A 205 24.55 -13.29 -29.87
C HIS A 205 25.08 -11.97 -30.43
N ILE A 206 24.61 -11.64 -31.61
CA ILE A 206 24.72 -10.33 -32.25
C ILE A 206 23.34 -9.88 -32.58
N LEU A 207 22.90 -8.74 -32.05
CA LEU A 207 21.61 -8.13 -32.33
C LEU A 207 21.79 -6.99 -33.34
N ILE A 208 20.96 -6.96 -34.37
CA ILE A 208 20.80 -5.78 -35.22
C ILE A 208 19.33 -5.36 -35.19
N SER A 209 19.09 -4.14 -34.70
CA SER A 209 17.75 -3.59 -34.54
C SER A 209 17.31 -2.80 -35.78
N PRO A 210 16.06 -2.90 -36.23
CA PRO A 210 15.52 -2.04 -37.25
C PRO A 210 15.38 -0.61 -36.69
N THR A 211 15.55 0.39 -37.57
CA THR A 211 15.39 1.82 -37.24
C THR A 211 14.54 2.50 -38.32
N ALA A 212 14.17 3.76 -38.13
CA ALA A 212 13.42 4.53 -39.14
C ALA A 212 14.13 4.58 -40.50
N THR A 213 15.47 4.44 -40.52
CA THR A 213 16.30 4.47 -41.73
C THR A 213 16.80 3.09 -42.17
N LYS A 214 16.57 2.03 -41.38
CA LYS A 214 17.08 0.68 -41.63
C LYS A 214 15.93 -0.32 -41.51
N SER A 215 15.36 -0.71 -42.64
CA SER A 215 14.24 -1.64 -42.66
C SER A 215 14.65 -3.03 -42.17
N LEU A 216 13.67 -3.84 -41.75
CA LEU A 216 13.88 -5.21 -41.30
C LEU A 216 14.58 -6.07 -42.36
N ASP A 217 14.25 -5.88 -43.64
CA ASP A 217 14.92 -6.61 -44.75
C ASP A 217 16.40 -6.21 -44.88
N SER A 218 16.71 -4.92 -44.69
CA SER A 218 18.10 -4.45 -44.66
C SER A 218 18.86 -5.05 -43.49
N VAL A 219 18.22 -5.17 -42.32
CA VAL A 219 18.81 -5.82 -41.12
C VAL A 219 19.11 -7.30 -41.41
N LYS A 220 18.18 -8.01 -42.05
CA LYS A 220 18.39 -9.42 -42.46
C LYS A 220 19.56 -9.58 -43.42
N VAL A 221 19.77 -8.65 -44.34
CA VAL A 221 20.94 -8.67 -45.23
C VAL A 221 22.24 -8.47 -44.43
N VAL A 222 22.26 -7.52 -43.49
CA VAL A 222 23.42 -7.26 -42.64
C VAL A 222 23.77 -8.50 -41.82
N ILE A 223 22.82 -9.07 -41.11
CA ILE A 223 23.06 -10.23 -40.23
C ILE A 223 23.57 -11.45 -41.04
N ASN A 224 23.02 -11.69 -42.24
CA ASN A 224 23.49 -12.74 -43.15
C ASN A 224 24.94 -12.52 -43.60
N ASN A 225 25.33 -11.27 -43.84
CA ASN A 225 26.73 -10.94 -44.16
C ASN A 225 27.65 -11.16 -42.97
N LEU A 226 27.21 -10.80 -41.74
CA LEU A 226 27.97 -11.07 -40.51
C LEU A 226 28.14 -12.57 -40.27
N LYS A 227 27.08 -13.37 -40.49
CA LYS A 227 27.14 -14.84 -40.42
C LYS A 227 28.20 -15.39 -41.36
N LYS A 228 28.20 -15.00 -42.65
CA LYS A 228 29.20 -15.44 -43.64
C LYS A 228 30.64 -15.06 -43.24
N ARG A 229 30.82 -13.90 -42.64
CA ARG A 229 32.16 -13.47 -42.14
C ARG A 229 32.66 -14.36 -41.03
N ILE A 230 31.78 -14.76 -40.10
CA ILE A 230 32.10 -15.69 -39.01
C ILE A 230 32.38 -17.09 -39.58
N GLU A 231 31.54 -17.57 -40.50
CA GLU A 231 31.74 -18.86 -41.21
C GLU A 231 33.07 -18.89 -42.00
N SER A 232 33.57 -17.74 -42.46
CA SER A 232 34.87 -17.61 -43.13
C SER A 232 36.06 -17.46 -42.15
N GLY A 233 35.83 -17.56 -40.84
CA GLY A 233 36.86 -17.59 -39.81
C GLY A 233 37.12 -16.28 -39.07
N GLN A 234 36.26 -15.26 -39.26
CA GLN A 234 36.34 -14.07 -38.40
C GLN A 234 35.83 -14.36 -36.99
N ASP A 235 36.50 -13.78 -36.01
CA ASP A 235 36.13 -13.99 -34.62
C ASP A 235 34.73 -13.41 -34.29
N PHE A 236 33.87 -14.22 -33.70
CA PHE A 236 32.51 -13.84 -33.34
C PHE A 236 32.48 -12.66 -32.36
N GLY A 237 33.36 -12.69 -31.34
CA GLY A 237 33.43 -11.64 -30.32
C GLY A 237 33.82 -10.30 -30.93
N PHE A 238 34.80 -10.29 -31.85
CA PHE A 238 35.17 -9.09 -32.61
C PHE A 238 34.00 -8.53 -33.42
N ILE A 239 33.25 -9.39 -34.10
CA ILE A 239 32.05 -8.98 -34.86
C ILE A 239 30.98 -8.43 -33.92
N ALA A 240 30.71 -9.08 -32.76
CA ALA A 240 29.74 -8.63 -31.77
C ALA A 240 30.10 -7.23 -31.22
N GLN A 241 31.35 -7.02 -30.84
CA GLN A 241 31.82 -5.74 -30.32
C GLN A 241 31.66 -4.57 -31.30
N ASN A 242 31.80 -4.84 -32.59
CA ASN A 242 31.78 -3.77 -33.62
C ASN A 242 30.40 -3.56 -34.27
N PHE A 243 29.50 -4.55 -34.21
CA PHE A 243 28.27 -4.51 -35.00
C PHE A 243 27.01 -4.77 -34.20
N SER A 244 27.09 -5.31 -32.97
CA SER A 244 25.90 -5.59 -32.18
C SER A 244 25.28 -4.32 -31.59
N ASP A 245 23.97 -4.18 -31.73
CA ASP A 245 23.19 -3.11 -31.10
C ASP A 245 22.89 -3.40 -29.60
N ASP A 246 23.08 -4.66 -29.13
CA ASP A 246 23.07 -4.97 -27.70
C ASP A 246 24.42 -4.67 -27.06
N GLN A 247 24.59 -3.44 -26.62
CA GLN A 247 25.85 -2.96 -26.03
C GLN A 247 26.24 -3.73 -24.75
N THR A 248 25.27 -4.29 -24.04
CA THR A 248 25.49 -5.00 -22.77
C THR A 248 26.28 -6.28 -22.96
N SER A 249 25.96 -7.05 -24.01
CA SER A 249 26.69 -8.26 -24.38
C SER A 249 27.81 -7.99 -25.36
N ALA A 250 27.69 -6.99 -26.24
CA ALA A 250 28.70 -6.65 -27.24
C ALA A 250 30.11 -6.45 -26.63
N ILE A 251 30.22 -5.68 -25.53
CA ILE A 251 31.49 -5.44 -24.82
C ILE A 251 32.14 -6.72 -24.30
N LYS A 252 31.36 -7.79 -24.15
CA LYS A 252 31.80 -9.14 -23.73
C LYS A 252 31.89 -10.12 -24.91
N GLY A 253 31.97 -9.61 -26.15
CA GLY A 253 31.99 -10.46 -27.35
C GLY A 253 30.66 -11.12 -27.68
N GLY A 254 29.54 -10.54 -27.24
CA GLY A 254 28.18 -11.03 -27.44
C GLY A 254 27.76 -12.09 -26.41
N GLU A 255 28.56 -12.40 -25.40
CA GLU A 255 28.25 -13.46 -24.41
C GLU A 255 27.10 -13.08 -23.51
N LEU A 256 26.13 -14.02 -23.37
CA LEU A 256 24.97 -13.94 -22.48
C LEU A 256 25.19 -14.71 -21.17
N GLY A 257 26.27 -15.51 -21.08
CA GLY A 257 26.48 -16.43 -19.96
C GLY A 257 25.55 -17.64 -20.00
N TRP A 258 25.48 -18.34 -18.87
CA TRP A 258 24.56 -19.45 -18.67
C TRP A 258 23.15 -18.94 -18.32
N PHE A 259 22.15 -19.47 -18.98
CA PHE A 259 20.74 -19.19 -18.65
C PHE A 259 19.88 -20.46 -18.73
N ALA A 260 18.86 -20.51 -17.89
CA ALA A 260 17.91 -21.61 -17.83
C ALA A 260 16.79 -21.42 -18.87
N GLU A 261 16.10 -22.52 -19.18
CA GLU A 261 14.96 -22.51 -20.09
C GLU A 261 13.84 -21.58 -19.60
N GLY A 262 13.31 -20.76 -20.52
CA GLY A 262 12.26 -19.78 -20.25
C GLY A 262 12.74 -18.41 -19.74
N GLN A 263 14.05 -18.17 -19.65
CA GLN A 263 14.61 -16.86 -19.30
C GLN A 263 14.70 -15.90 -20.49
N MET A 264 14.72 -16.43 -21.72
CA MET A 264 14.75 -15.64 -22.95
C MET A 264 13.37 -15.66 -23.63
N VAL A 265 13.15 -14.74 -24.57
CA VAL A 265 11.93 -14.76 -25.41
C VAL A 265 11.81 -16.09 -26.14
N GLU A 266 10.58 -16.55 -26.37
CA GLU A 266 10.24 -17.93 -26.78
C GLU A 266 11.10 -18.43 -27.96
N ILE A 267 11.19 -17.66 -29.04
CA ILE A 267 11.92 -18.06 -30.25
C ILE A 267 13.42 -18.17 -30.02
N PHE A 268 13.99 -17.27 -29.20
CA PHE A 268 15.41 -17.29 -28.82
C PHE A 268 15.71 -18.48 -27.92
N ASN A 269 14.83 -18.72 -26.95
CA ASN A 269 14.91 -19.87 -26.05
C ASN A 269 14.87 -21.18 -26.85
N GLU A 270 13.89 -21.34 -27.74
CA GLU A 270 13.74 -22.58 -28.52
C GLU A 270 14.99 -22.89 -29.32
N VAL A 271 15.53 -21.91 -30.04
CA VAL A 271 16.76 -22.10 -30.82
C VAL A 271 17.96 -22.47 -29.94
N CYS A 272 18.15 -21.80 -28.82
CA CYS A 272 19.29 -22.10 -27.94
C CYS A 272 19.22 -23.50 -27.33
N PHE A 273 18.03 -23.97 -26.98
CA PHE A 273 17.87 -25.27 -26.33
C PHE A 273 17.80 -26.47 -27.31
N THR A 274 17.54 -26.20 -28.59
CA THR A 274 17.43 -27.26 -29.62
C THR A 274 18.63 -27.36 -30.56
N SER A 275 19.30 -26.24 -30.93
CA SER A 275 20.43 -26.21 -31.86
C SER A 275 21.64 -26.96 -31.33
N GLU A 276 22.50 -27.47 -32.22
CA GLU A 276 23.80 -28.04 -31.82
C GLU A 276 24.76 -26.96 -31.30
N ILE A 277 25.79 -27.38 -30.58
CA ILE A 277 26.86 -26.49 -30.14
C ILE A 277 27.60 -25.98 -31.39
N ASP A 278 27.96 -24.70 -31.37
CA ASP A 278 28.62 -23.94 -32.43
C ASP A 278 27.76 -23.62 -33.67
N ASP A 279 26.52 -24.09 -33.76
CA ASP A 279 25.60 -23.70 -34.83
C ASP A 279 25.27 -22.18 -34.79
N LEU A 280 25.34 -21.57 -35.98
CA LEU A 280 24.99 -20.17 -36.19
C LEU A 280 23.53 -20.03 -36.69
N ASN A 281 22.67 -19.57 -35.83
CA ASN A 281 21.24 -19.44 -36.12
C ASN A 281 20.82 -17.97 -36.23
N ILE A 282 20.02 -17.66 -37.26
CA ILE A 282 19.41 -16.33 -37.42
C ILE A 282 17.97 -16.41 -36.97
N ILE A 283 17.58 -15.57 -36.03
CA ILE A 283 16.21 -15.47 -35.53
C ILE A 283 15.73 -14.03 -35.51
N GLU A 284 14.43 -13.87 -35.61
CA GLU A 284 13.74 -12.58 -35.53
C GLU A 284 12.94 -12.50 -34.24
N THR A 285 13.09 -11.40 -33.49
CA THR A 285 12.34 -11.13 -32.26
C THR A 285 11.80 -9.70 -32.31
N GLN A 286 11.02 -9.31 -31.29
CA GLN A 286 10.57 -7.92 -31.14
C GLN A 286 11.70 -6.90 -30.99
N PHE A 287 12.93 -7.31 -30.70
CA PHE A 287 14.09 -6.44 -30.55
C PHE A 287 14.86 -6.26 -31.87
N GLY A 288 14.65 -7.12 -32.83
CA GLY A 288 15.34 -7.11 -34.12
C GLY A 288 15.73 -8.52 -34.56
N VAL A 289 16.76 -8.60 -35.40
CA VAL A 289 17.31 -9.85 -35.90
C VAL A 289 18.57 -10.22 -35.16
N HIS A 290 18.61 -11.42 -34.64
CA HIS A 290 19.76 -11.93 -33.88
C HIS A 290 20.49 -13.01 -34.69
N LEU A 291 21.83 -13.00 -34.61
CA LEU A 291 22.67 -14.13 -34.93
C LEU A 291 23.07 -14.77 -33.60
N VAL A 292 22.65 -16.00 -33.38
CA VAL A 292 22.82 -16.71 -32.10
C VAL A 292 23.77 -17.90 -32.31
N GLN A 293 24.68 -18.10 -31.35
CA GLN A 293 25.50 -19.29 -31.26
C GLN A 293 25.45 -19.89 -29.86
N VAL A 294 25.17 -21.19 -29.79
CA VAL A 294 25.23 -21.95 -28.55
C VAL A 294 26.66 -22.39 -28.31
N MET A 295 27.23 -22.00 -27.17
CA MET A 295 28.63 -22.30 -26.82
C MET A 295 28.75 -23.60 -26.01
N ASN A 296 27.82 -23.80 -25.07
CA ASN A 296 27.81 -24.97 -24.19
C ASN A 296 26.39 -25.32 -23.77
N LYS A 297 26.19 -26.59 -23.40
CA LYS A 297 24.92 -27.11 -22.86
C LYS A 297 25.16 -27.96 -21.62
N SER A 298 24.28 -27.85 -20.62
CA SER A 298 24.25 -28.80 -19.52
C SER A 298 23.74 -30.18 -19.97
N ARG A 299 23.83 -31.18 -19.09
CA ARG A 299 23.32 -32.52 -19.37
C ARG A 299 21.83 -32.46 -19.70
N ALA A 300 21.42 -33.08 -20.81
CA ALA A 300 20.02 -33.15 -21.18
C ALA A 300 19.24 -34.16 -20.30
N THR A 301 18.14 -33.68 -19.74
CA THR A 301 17.18 -34.43 -18.93
C THR A 301 15.80 -34.44 -19.62
N GLN A 302 14.91 -35.29 -19.18
CA GLN A 302 13.55 -35.30 -19.69
C GLN A 302 12.81 -34.05 -19.17
N LYS A 303 12.21 -33.31 -20.08
CA LYS A 303 11.45 -32.09 -19.82
C LYS A 303 10.05 -32.23 -20.41
N TYR A 304 9.11 -31.53 -19.78
CA TYR A 304 7.71 -31.57 -20.09
C TYR A 304 7.21 -30.17 -20.41
N LYS A 305 6.47 -30.04 -21.49
CA LYS A 305 5.75 -28.80 -21.82
C LYS A 305 4.29 -29.01 -21.46
N VAL A 306 3.79 -28.21 -20.53
CA VAL A 306 2.40 -28.27 -20.08
C VAL A 306 1.69 -26.97 -20.39
N ALA A 307 0.42 -27.07 -20.73
CA ALA A 307 -0.47 -25.92 -20.88
C ALA A 307 -1.70 -26.12 -20.00
N TYR A 308 -2.34 -25.02 -19.59
CA TYR A 308 -3.55 -25.10 -18.80
C TYR A 308 -4.52 -23.98 -19.15
N ILE A 309 -5.79 -24.25 -18.90
CA ILE A 309 -6.88 -23.29 -18.99
C ILE A 309 -7.47 -23.15 -17.59
N ASP A 310 -7.55 -21.92 -17.09
CA ASP A 310 -8.16 -21.57 -15.81
C ASP A 310 -9.51 -20.90 -16.04
N ARG A 311 -10.50 -21.26 -15.23
CA ARG A 311 -11.80 -20.60 -15.17
C ARG A 311 -12.13 -20.23 -13.75
N ASN A 312 -12.33 -18.93 -13.50
CA ASN A 312 -12.75 -18.43 -12.21
C ASN A 312 -14.26 -18.62 -12.04
N VAL A 313 -14.65 -19.08 -10.86
CA VAL A 313 -16.07 -19.12 -10.50
C VAL A 313 -16.53 -17.71 -10.29
N SER A 314 -17.43 -17.24 -11.12
CA SER A 314 -18.05 -15.93 -11.06
C SER A 314 -19.56 -16.06 -10.86
N ALA A 315 -20.14 -15.09 -10.15
CA ALA A 315 -21.59 -15.04 -9.99
C ALA A 315 -22.29 -14.84 -11.34
N SER A 316 -23.37 -15.56 -11.56
CA SER A 316 -24.24 -15.39 -12.72
C SER A 316 -25.13 -14.14 -12.58
N THR A 317 -25.73 -13.72 -13.68
CA THR A 317 -26.76 -12.66 -13.67
C THR A 317 -27.89 -12.98 -12.70
N GLU A 318 -28.28 -14.25 -12.59
CA GLU A 318 -29.31 -14.68 -11.63
C GLU A 318 -28.84 -14.45 -10.19
N THR A 319 -27.61 -14.80 -9.86
CA THR A 319 -27.03 -14.56 -8.54
C THR A 319 -26.97 -13.07 -8.23
N TYR A 320 -26.53 -12.22 -9.16
CA TYR A 320 -26.57 -10.76 -8.99
C TYR A 320 -27.99 -10.25 -8.76
N ASN A 321 -28.96 -10.70 -9.54
CA ASN A 321 -30.35 -10.29 -9.38
C ASN A 321 -30.94 -10.71 -8.02
N ASN A 322 -30.54 -11.86 -7.49
CA ASN A 322 -30.96 -12.33 -6.17
C ASN A 322 -30.43 -11.40 -5.06
N TYR A 323 -29.16 -11.00 -5.12
CA TYR A 323 -28.59 -10.06 -4.15
C TYR A 323 -29.16 -8.65 -4.29
N TYR A 324 -29.39 -8.18 -5.52
CA TYR A 324 -30.11 -6.93 -5.76
C TYR A 324 -31.52 -6.96 -5.15
N THR A 325 -32.25 -8.06 -5.34
CA THR A 325 -33.59 -8.23 -4.77
C THR A 325 -33.56 -8.18 -3.25
N GLN A 326 -32.59 -8.81 -2.61
CA GLN A 326 -32.40 -8.73 -1.16
C GLN A 326 -32.16 -7.28 -0.70
N ALA A 327 -31.26 -6.56 -1.37
CA ALA A 327 -31.00 -5.15 -1.06
C ALA A 327 -32.22 -4.26 -1.28
N ALA A 328 -32.98 -4.48 -2.36
CA ALA A 328 -34.22 -3.74 -2.63
C ALA A 328 -35.32 -4.06 -1.62
N GLN A 329 -35.44 -5.31 -1.19
CA GLN A 329 -36.36 -5.70 -0.11
C GLN A 329 -36.01 -5.03 1.23
N PHE A 330 -34.71 -4.95 1.55
CA PHE A 330 -34.24 -4.22 2.72
C PHE A 330 -34.65 -2.76 2.67
N VAL A 331 -34.44 -2.06 1.54
CA VAL A 331 -34.89 -0.68 1.35
C VAL A 331 -36.42 -0.58 1.53
N SER A 332 -37.19 -1.49 0.92
CA SER A 332 -38.65 -1.51 1.05
C SER A 332 -39.10 -1.65 2.51
N GLN A 333 -38.52 -2.55 3.28
CA GLN A 333 -38.83 -2.73 4.69
C GLN A 333 -38.55 -1.48 5.52
N VAL A 334 -37.44 -0.80 5.27
CA VAL A 334 -37.05 0.41 6.01
C VAL A 334 -37.87 1.63 5.57
N VAL A 335 -38.00 1.87 4.28
CA VAL A 335 -38.57 3.12 3.74
C VAL A 335 -40.11 3.03 3.64
N THR A 336 -40.61 1.96 3.02
CA THR A 336 -42.07 1.80 2.74
C THR A 336 -42.82 1.31 3.97
N GLU A 337 -42.30 0.31 4.66
CA GLU A 337 -42.91 -0.26 5.86
C GLU A 337 -42.54 0.53 7.13
N LYS A 338 -41.62 1.51 7.00
CA LYS A 338 -41.19 2.39 8.10
C LYS A 338 -40.59 1.64 9.31
N ASN A 339 -39.99 0.48 9.08
CA ASN A 339 -39.26 -0.23 10.12
C ASN A 339 -37.94 0.47 10.41
N PRO A 340 -37.46 0.50 11.66
CA PRO A 340 -36.13 1.05 11.96
C PRO A 340 -35.00 0.32 11.23
N PHE A 341 -34.09 1.06 10.63
CA PHE A 341 -32.94 0.53 9.90
C PHE A 341 -32.17 -0.54 10.70
N ASP A 342 -31.83 -0.21 11.96
CA ASP A 342 -31.11 -1.12 12.84
C ASP A 342 -31.89 -2.41 13.17
N SER A 343 -33.22 -2.32 13.23
CA SER A 343 -34.08 -3.49 13.49
C SER A 343 -34.06 -4.46 12.32
N ILE A 344 -34.04 -3.97 11.09
CA ILE A 344 -33.95 -4.82 9.90
C ILE A 344 -32.54 -5.39 9.75
N VAL A 345 -31.50 -4.60 10.03
CA VAL A 345 -30.11 -5.09 10.05
C VAL A 345 -29.98 -6.31 10.98
N LEU A 346 -30.52 -6.23 12.18
CA LEU A 346 -30.51 -7.33 13.14
C LEU A 346 -31.36 -8.53 12.68
N LYS A 347 -32.55 -8.27 12.16
CA LYS A 347 -33.46 -9.30 11.67
C LYS A 347 -32.89 -10.11 10.51
N GLU A 348 -32.24 -9.43 9.57
CA GLU A 348 -31.64 -10.04 8.37
C GLU A 348 -30.20 -10.52 8.64
N ASN A 349 -29.71 -10.42 9.89
CA ASN A 349 -28.34 -10.79 10.30
C ASN A 349 -27.25 -10.12 9.43
N LEU A 350 -27.46 -8.85 9.08
CA LEU A 350 -26.53 -8.05 8.31
C LEU A 350 -25.51 -7.37 9.20
N VAL A 351 -24.34 -7.04 8.65
CA VAL A 351 -23.31 -6.27 9.35
C VAL A 351 -23.47 -4.79 9.02
N LYS A 352 -23.90 -4.02 10.03
CA LYS A 352 -23.89 -2.56 9.93
C LYS A 352 -22.47 -2.03 10.01
N ARG A 353 -22.10 -1.15 9.10
CA ARG A 353 -20.87 -0.40 9.09
C ARG A 353 -21.18 1.08 9.20
N SER A 354 -20.27 1.86 9.78
CA SER A 354 -20.42 3.30 9.93
C SER A 354 -19.19 4.01 9.40
N ASP A 355 -19.39 5.18 8.79
CA ASP A 355 -18.34 6.12 8.45
C ASP A 355 -18.74 7.49 8.99
N VAL A 356 -17.91 8.08 9.82
CA VAL A 356 -18.18 9.32 10.53
C VAL A 356 -17.29 10.45 10.02
N ASN A 357 -17.74 11.68 10.15
CA ASN A 357 -17.03 12.88 9.72
C ASN A 357 -16.63 12.84 8.22
N VAL A 358 -17.52 12.32 7.38
CA VAL A 358 -17.29 12.25 5.93
C VAL A 358 -17.46 13.64 5.33
N ILE A 359 -16.39 14.22 4.86
CA ILE A 359 -16.40 15.54 4.20
C ILE A 359 -16.98 15.45 2.78
N PRO A 360 -17.62 16.52 2.25
CA PRO A 360 -18.29 16.50 0.95
C PRO A 360 -17.43 16.12 -0.24
N ILE A 361 -16.12 16.39 -0.18
CA ILE A 361 -15.15 16.12 -1.25
C ILE A 361 -14.50 14.74 -1.17
N LYS A 362 -14.82 13.93 -0.15
CA LYS A 362 -14.24 12.59 0.03
C LYS A 362 -14.55 11.70 -1.18
N GLU A 363 -13.56 11.02 -1.72
CA GLU A 363 -13.70 10.17 -2.90
C GLU A 363 -14.40 8.84 -2.59
N ASN A 364 -14.15 8.29 -1.40
CA ASN A 364 -14.63 6.97 -1.02
C ASN A 364 -15.11 6.95 0.43
N ILE A 365 -16.13 6.15 0.69
CA ILE A 365 -16.54 5.75 2.04
C ILE A 365 -15.53 4.73 2.57
N THR A 366 -15.24 4.79 3.84
CA THR A 366 -14.31 3.85 4.49
C THR A 366 -14.76 2.40 4.27
N GLY A 367 -13.87 1.56 3.72
CA GLY A 367 -14.17 0.17 3.40
C GLY A 367 -14.93 -0.09 2.10
N LEU A 368 -15.18 0.95 1.28
CA LEU A 368 -15.82 0.84 -0.03
C LEU A 368 -15.02 1.61 -1.09
N ALA A 369 -14.35 0.90 -1.98
CA ALA A 369 -13.69 1.51 -3.14
C ALA A 369 -14.73 2.06 -4.14
N ASN A 370 -14.36 3.10 -4.90
CA ASN A 370 -15.17 3.72 -5.94
C ASN A 370 -16.57 4.20 -5.46
N SER A 371 -16.70 4.56 -4.18
CA SER A 371 -18.00 4.87 -3.54
C SER A 371 -18.39 6.34 -3.57
N ARG A 372 -17.86 7.13 -4.50
CA ARG A 372 -18.20 8.55 -4.68
C ARG A 372 -19.71 8.79 -4.85
N SER A 373 -20.44 7.86 -5.46
CA SER A 373 -21.90 7.94 -5.59
C SER A 373 -22.62 8.04 -4.25
N ILE A 374 -22.15 7.33 -3.23
CA ILE A 374 -22.70 7.39 -1.87
C ILE A 374 -22.42 8.77 -1.27
N VAL A 375 -21.21 9.31 -1.44
CA VAL A 375 -20.85 10.65 -0.94
C VAL A 375 -21.71 11.73 -1.61
N LYS A 376 -21.95 11.62 -2.93
CA LYS A 376 -22.85 12.53 -3.66
C LYS A 376 -24.29 12.48 -3.14
N TRP A 377 -24.80 11.27 -2.89
CA TRP A 377 -26.14 11.10 -2.32
C TRP A 377 -26.19 11.69 -0.91
N MET A 378 -25.23 11.35 -0.07
CA MET A 378 -25.13 11.80 1.31
C MET A 378 -25.14 13.33 1.42
N ASN A 379 -24.49 14.04 0.49
CA ASN A 379 -24.45 15.51 0.48
C ASN A 379 -25.81 16.16 0.20
N LYS A 380 -26.77 15.41 -0.34
CA LYS A 380 -28.14 15.88 -0.67
C LYS A 380 -29.22 15.31 0.25
N ALA A 381 -28.92 14.21 0.93
CA ALA A 381 -29.86 13.50 1.78
C ALA A 381 -30.18 14.29 3.06
N ASN A 382 -31.36 14.03 3.63
CA ASN A 382 -31.75 14.53 4.94
C ASN A 382 -31.37 13.53 6.04
N VAL A 383 -31.13 14.02 7.26
CA VAL A 383 -30.84 13.15 8.41
C VAL A 383 -32.01 12.15 8.60
N GLY A 384 -31.67 10.87 8.71
CA GLY A 384 -32.59 9.75 8.80
C GLY A 384 -33.00 9.15 7.44
N GLU A 385 -32.66 9.79 6.32
CA GLU A 385 -32.96 9.29 4.98
C GLU A 385 -32.15 8.05 4.66
N VAL A 386 -32.76 7.10 3.95
CA VAL A 386 -32.14 5.86 3.48
C VAL A 386 -32.05 5.93 1.96
N SER A 387 -30.92 5.53 1.43
CA SER A 387 -30.64 5.56 -0.01
C SER A 387 -31.42 4.48 -0.77
N ASP A 388 -31.52 4.65 -2.08
CA ASP A 388 -31.71 3.55 -3.01
C ASP A 388 -30.51 2.58 -2.95
N VAL A 389 -30.63 1.46 -3.65
CA VAL A 389 -29.55 0.48 -3.75
C VAL A 389 -28.43 1.03 -4.64
N PHE A 390 -27.23 1.16 -4.09
CA PHE A 390 -26.02 1.43 -4.88
C PHE A 390 -25.43 0.12 -5.39
N GLU A 391 -25.01 0.12 -6.64
CA GLU A 391 -24.38 -1.02 -7.29
C GLU A 391 -22.87 -0.80 -7.42
N PHE A 392 -22.09 -1.80 -7.01
CA PHE A 392 -20.65 -1.88 -7.17
C PHE A 392 -20.28 -3.22 -7.81
N ASP A 393 -19.05 -3.37 -8.31
CA ASP A 393 -18.61 -4.52 -9.11
C ASP A 393 -19.06 -5.88 -8.53
N ASN A 394 -18.93 -6.09 -7.22
CA ASN A 394 -19.28 -7.34 -6.55
C ASN A 394 -20.14 -7.14 -5.29
N SER A 395 -20.91 -6.07 -5.24
CA SER A 395 -21.77 -5.82 -4.07
C SER A 395 -22.85 -4.79 -4.34
N TYR A 396 -23.91 -4.85 -3.52
CA TYR A 396 -24.92 -3.82 -3.41
C TYR A 396 -24.83 -3.18 -2.03
N VAL A 397 -25.06 -1.88 -1.96
CA VAL A 397 -24.95 -1.12 -0.72
C VAL A 397 -26.21 -0.28 -0.50
N VAL A 398 -26.68 -0.28 0.73
CA VAL A 398 -27.76 0.63 1.18
C VAL A 398 -27.20 1.45 2.34
N ALA A 399 -27.29 2.77 2.24
CA ALA A 399 -26.80 3.71 3.22
C ALA A 399 -27.94 4.50 3.88
N LYS A 400 -27.72 4.93 5.13
CA LYS A 400 -28.59 5.81 5.89
C LYS A 400 -27.78 7.00 6.38
N LEU A 401 -28.24 8.22 6.16
CA LEU A 401 -27.67 9.41 6.76
C LEU A 401 -28.06 9.47 8.24
N VAL A 402 -27.06 9.44 9.12
CA VAL A 402 -27.25 9.41 10.58
C VAL A 402 -27.20 10.81 11.15
N ASN A 403 -26.23 11.62 10.73
CA ASN A 403 -25.99 12.95 11.27
C ASN A 403 -25.41 13.90 10.21
N GLU A 404 -25.58 15.20 10.44
CA GLU A 404 -24.97 16.30 9.70
C GLU A 404 -24.24 17.21 10.69
N ASN A 405 -22.93 17.24 10.62
CA ASN A 405 -22.07 18.13 11.40
C ASN A 405 -21.87 19.41 10.60
N LYS A 406 -22.47 20.50 11.06
CA LYS A 406 -22.35 21.80 10.39
C LYS A 406 -20.97 22.40 10.62
N GLU A 407 -20.44 23.11 9.63
CA GLU A 407 -19.23 23.91 9.79
C GLU A 407 -19.36 24.88 10.95
N GLY A 408 -18.33 24.98 11.76
CA GLY A 408 -18.28 25.87 12.91
C GLY A 408 -17.71 25.21 14.16
N PHE A 409 -18.51 25.09 15.21
CA PHE A 409 -18.09 24.47 16.46
C PHE A 409 -19.05 23.35 16.85
N THR A 410 -18.48 22.25 17.33
CA THR A 410 -19.28 21.13 17.86
C THR A 410 -20.20 21.61 18.99
N PRO A 411 -21.50 21.32 18.94
CA PRO A 411 -22.44 21.71 19.99
C PRO A 411 -22.02 21.21 21.37
N ILE A 412 -22.20 22.06 22.39
CA ILE A 412 -21.81 21.72 23.77
C ILE A 412 -22.55 20.46 24.29
N GLU A 413 -23.75 20.23 23.80
CA GLU A 413 -24.58 19.10 24.16
C GLU A 413 -23.94 17.76 23.78
N GLU A 414 -23.20 17.72 22.67
CA GLU A 414 -22.48 16.56 22.19
C GLU A 414 -21.17 16.33 22.97
N LEU A 415 -20.59 17.40 23.48
CA LEU A 415 -19.32 17.41 24.20
C LEU A 415 -19.47 17.33 25.73
N GLU A 416 -20.70 17.45 26.26
CA GLU A 416 -20.93 17.60 27.69
C GLU A 416 -20.25 16.53 28.53
N ASN A 417 -20.40 15.26 28.13
CA ASN A 417 -19.80 14.13 28.87
C ASN A 417 -18.25 14.17 28.82
N SER A 418 -17.68 14.44 27.66
CA SER A 418 -16.23 14.49 27.51
C SER A 418 -15.61 15.69 28.27
N ILE A 419 -16.29 16.83 28.25
CA ILE A 419 -15.87 18.00 29.02
C ILE A 419 -15.99 17.75 30.52
N ARG A 420 -17.06 17.07 30.97
CA ARG A 420 -17.21 16.68 32.39
C ARG A 420 -16.07 15.78 32.85
N GLU A 421 -15.68 14.80 32.06
CA GLU A 421 -14.53 13.93 32.41
C GLU A 421 -13.21 14.69 32.45
N LYS A 422 -12.99 15.65 31.53
CA LYS A 422 -11.81 16.53 31.57
C LYS A 422 -11.78 17.37 32.84
N ILE A 423 -12.89 18.06 33.17
CA ILE A 423 -13.01 18.88 34.41
C ILE A 423 -12.86 17.99 35.65
N LYS A 424 -13.43 16.77 35.63
CA LYS A 424 -13.26 15.82 36.74
C LYS A 424 -11.80 15.48 37.00
N SER A 425 -11.06 15.18 35.93
CA SER A 425 -9.63 14.90 36.01
C SER A 425 -8.84 16.10 36.55
N GLU A 426 -9.17 17.34 36.10
CA GLU A 426 -8.57 18.55 36.64
C GLU A 426 -8.80 18.68 38.16
N LYS A 427 -10.04 18.61 38.60
CA LYS A 427 -10.40 18.77 40.00
C LYS A 427 -9.80 17.67 40.89
N LYS A 428 -9.69 16.45 40.37
CA LYS A 428 -9.01 15.35 41.11
C LYS A 428 -7.51 15.63 41.23
N TYR A 429 -6.90 16.11 40.16
CA TYR A 429 -5.50 16.53 40.21
C TYR A 429 -5.29 17.65 41.23
N GLU A 430 -6.07 18.74 41.18
CA GLU A 430 -6.03 19.81 42.13
C GLU A 430 -6.15 19.31 43.57
N LYS A 431 -7.12 18.45 43.87
CA LYS A 431 -7.30 17.87 45.21
C LYS A 431 -6.11 17.03 45.66
N LEU A 432 -5.43 16.32 44.75
CA LEU A 432 -4.23 15.57 45.10
C LEU A 432 -3.05 16.53 45.37
N VAL A 433 -2.92 17.61 44.58
CA VAL A 433 -1.89 18.61 44.76
C VAL A 433 -2.14 19.41 46.07
N ASP A 434 -3.38 19.82 46.36
CA ASP A 434 -3.75 20.50 47.63
C ASP A 434 -3.35 19.65 48.85
N ARG A 435 -3.47 18.32 48.77
CA ARG A 435 -3.02 17.43 49.85
C ARG A 435 -1.51 17.40 50.01
N PHE A 436 -0.76 17.62 48.94
CA PHE A 436 0.71 17.66 48.93
C PHE A 436 1.25 19.01 49.44
N GLU A 437 0.50 20.10 49.19
CA GLU A 437 0.91 21.47 49.60
C GLU A 437 1.14 21.54 51.13
N GLY A 438 2.26 22.16 51.50
CA GLY A 438 2.65 22.32 52.89
C GLY A 438 3.22 21.07 53.56
N GLN A 439 3.40 19.98 52.84
CA GLN A 439 4.10 18.78 53.31
C GLN A 439 5.57 18.84 52.83
N GLU A 440 6.47 18.37 53.68
CA GLU A 440 7.89 18.19 53.36
C GLU A 440 8.18 16.68 53.25
N PHE A 441 8.75 16.27 52.14
CA PHE A 441 9.13 14.86 51.89
C PHE A 441 10.61 14.78 51.51
N SER A 442 11.32 13.82 52.13
CA SER A 442 12.75 13.64 51.88
C SER A 442 13.02 12.65 50.72
N ASN A 443 12.07 11.78 50.40
CA ASN A 443 12.20 10.75 49.36
C ASN A 443 10.84 10.34 48.77
N LEU A 444 10.86 9.60 47.67
CA LEU A 444 9.63 9.13 47.02
C LEU A 444 8.87 8.10 47.89
N GLU A 445 9.54 7.35 48.72
CA GLU A 445 8.92 6.37 49.59
C GLU A 445 7.96 7.02 50.58
N GLU A 446 8.34 8.17 51.17
CA GLU A 446 7.48 8.96 52.07
C GLU A 446 6.23 9.48 51.32
N ILE A 447 6.39 9.95 50.05
CA ILE A 447 5.26 10.37 49.22
C ILE A 447 4.38 9.16 48.89
N GLY A 448 4.99 7.99 48.61
CA GLY A 448 4.29 6.74 48.36
C GLY A 448 3.43 6.31 49.54
N GLU A 449 3.97 6.37 50.75
CA GLU A 449 3.24 6.07 52.00
C GLU A 449 2.07 7.05 52.19
N PHE A 450 2.33 8.34 51.98
CA PHE A 450 1.31 9.39 52.12
C PHE A 450 0.10 9.19 51.20
N TYR A 451 0.33 8.75 49.94
CA TYR A 451 -0.73 8.47 48.98
C TYR A 451 -1.15 7.01 48.91
N ASN A 452 -0.57 6.14 49.72
CA ASN A 452 -0.79 4.70 49.71
C ASN A 452 -0.52 4.08 48.33
N THR A 453 0.64 4.41 47.74
CA THR A 453 1.11 3.89 46.48
C THR A 453 2.58 3.47 46.55
N SER A 454 3.05 2.67 45.59
CA SER A 454 4.41 2.12 45.60
C SER A 454 5.32 2.86 44.60
N VAL A 455 6.61 2.98 44.98
CA VAL A 455 7.65 3.51 44.12
C VAL A 455 8.02 2.47 43.06
N VAL A 456 8.02 2.89 41.79
CA VAL A 456 8.57 2.10 40.67
C VAL A 456 9.99 2.58 40.43
N LYS A 457 10.96 1.64 40.49
CA LYS A 457 12.39 1.96 40.48
C LYS A 457 13.11 1.48 39.24
N GLY A 458 14.22 2.17 38.91
CA GLY A 458 15.21 1.69 37.95
C GLY A 458 14.81 1.89 36.49
N LEU A 459 13.98 2.88 36.19
CA LEU A 459 13.58 3.21 34.82
C LEU A 459 14.61 4.07 34.10
N LYS A 460 14.54 4.04 32.78
CA LYS A 460 15.41 4.81 31.89
C LYS A 460 14.57 5.69 30.99
N ALA A 461 15.00 6.93 30.81
CA ALA A 461 14.42 7.86 29.86
C ALA A 461 15.46 8.43 28.92
N GLN A 462 15.06 8.64 27.68
CA GLN A 462 15.73 9.50 26.71
C GLN A 462 14.76 10.64 26.37
N LEU A 463 15.25 11.85 26.13
CA LEU A 463 14.39 13.00 25.87
C LEU A 463 13.57 12.81 24.56
N SER A 464 14.10 12.06 23.60
CA SER A 464 13.38 11.66 22.38
C SER A 464 12.28 10.62 22.62
N SER A 465 12.24 9.95 23.76
CA SER A 465 11.20 8.98 24.15
C SER A 465 10.07 9.72 24.86
N LEU A 466 8.87 9.68 24.28
CA LEU A 466 7.68 10.34 24.86
C LEU A 466 6.79 9.39 25.68
N SER A 467 7.27 8.17 25.92
CA SER A 467 6.54 7.14 26.63
C SER A 467 7.31 6.63 27.84
N VAL A 468 6.59 6.31 28.90
CA VAL A 468 7.10 5.71 30.14
C VAL A 468 6.52 4.30 30.28
N ASP A 469 7.37 3.35 30.67
CA ASP A 469 6.92 1.97 30.93
C ASP A 469 5.81 1.96 31.99
N ASN A 470 4.77 1.18 31.73
CA ASN A 470 3.57 1.00 32.56
C ASN A 470 2.60 2.22 32.62
N ILE A 471 2.96 3.39 32.06
CA ILE A 471 2.09 4.57 32.04
C ILE A 471 1.66 4.91 30.59
N GLY A 472 2.50 4.63 29.60
CA GLY A 472 2.26 4.96 28.20
C GLY A 472 2.81 6.31 27.79
N TYR A 473 2.11 7.00 26.87
CA TYR A 473 2.52 8.29 26.33
C TYR A 473 2.31 9.42 27.35
N VAL A 474 3.39 9.93 27.90
CA VAL A 474 3.41 10.99 28.94
C VAL A 474 4.66 11.87 28.79
N PRO A 475 4.69 12.73 27.77
CA PRO A 475 5.84 13.60 27.51
C PRO A 475 6.17 14.53 28.68
N GLU A 476 5.17 14.88 29.51
CA GLU A 476 5.33 15.72 30.68
C GLU A 476 6.24 15.06 31.73
N VAL A 477 6.16 13.75 31.87
CA VAL A 477 7.04 12.99 32.79
C VAL A 477 8.47 12.97 32.27
N ILE A 478 8.66 12.76 30.97
CA ILE A 478 9.99 12.79 30.36
C ILE A 478 10.59 14.20 30.48
N GLY A 479 9.80 15.24 30.22
CA GLY A 479 10.21 16.64 30.43
C GLY A 479 10.63 16.90 31.89
N ALA A 480 9.87 16.42 32.85
CA ALA A 480 10.20 16.54 34.27
C ALA A 480 11.47 15.75 34.66
N VAL A 481 11.67 14.52 34.10
CA VAL A 481 12.93 13.78 34.33
C VAL A 481 14.14 14.58 33.89
N TYR A 482 14.07 15.30 32.76
CA TYR A 482 15.17 16.12 32.27
C TYR A 482 15.27 17.50 32.95
N GLY A 483 14.17 18.05 33.45
CA GLY A 483 14.12 19.33 34.18
C GLY A 483 14.46 19.23 35.66
N THR A 484 14.52 18.03 36.23
CA THR A 484 14.81 17.78 37.65
C THR A 484 16.30 17.47 37.83
N GLU A 485 16.96 18.08 38.83
CA GLU A 485 18.35 17.77 39.16
C GLU A 485 18.53 16.35 39.69
N VAL A 486 19.74 15.79 39.53
CA VAL A 486 20.05 14.44 40.02
C VAL A 486 19.91 14.41 41.54
N ALA A 487 19.25 13.39 42.06
CA ALA A 487 18.88 13.16 43.44
C ALA A 487 17.70 14.00 43.99
N GLU A 488 17.16 14.92 43.19
CA GLU A 488 15.98 15.72 43.56
C GLU A 488 14.67 15.04 43.10
N ILE A 489 13.56 15.45 43.72
CA ILE A 489 12.19 15.04 43.39
C ILE A 489 11.54 16.17 42.59
N SER A 490 10.83 15.84 41.54
CA SER A 490 10.10 16.81 40.72
C SER A 490 8.95 17.49 41.48
N ALA A 491 8.49 18.62 40.97
CA ALA A 491 7.15 19.09 41.26
C ALA A 491 6.08 18.08 40.84
N PRO A 492 4.84 18.19 41.35
CA PRO A 492 3.71 17.37 40.94
C PRO A 492 3.48 17.44 39.42
N ILE A 493 3.46 16.30 38.73
CA ILE A 493 3.27 16.21 37.29
C ILE A 493 1.88 15.69 37.03
N LYS A 494 1.10 16.37 36.22
CA LYS A 494 -0.20 15.87 35.76
C LYS A 494 -0.02 14.96 34.57
N SER A 495 -0.58 13.75 34.65
CA SER A 495 -0.79 12.90 33.48
C SER A 495 -2.28 12.80 33.15
N GLN A 496 -2.65 11.99 32.14
CA GLN A 496 -4.05 11.82 31.77
C GLN A 496 -4.93 11.32 32.94
N ASN A 497 -4.42 10.40 33.76
CA ASN A 497 -5.19 9.69 34.78
C ASN A 497 -4.56 9.64 36.15
N SER A 498 -3.42 10.32 36.36
CA SER A 498 -2.67 10.27 37.62
C SER A 498 -1.84 11.50 37.88
N LEU A 499 -1.56 11.75 39.16
CA LEU A 499 -0.52 12.63 39.64
C LEU A 499 0.78 11.83 39.76
N ILE A 500 1.87 12.33 39.17
CA ILE A 500 3.17 11.65 39.14
C ILE A 500 4.24 12.51 39.79
N PHE A 501 5.16 11.88 40.50
CA PHE A 501 6.41 12.48 40.96
C PHE A 501 7.57 11.61 40.47
N VAL A 502 8.63 12.22 40.00
CA VAL A 502 9.85 11.55 39.59
C VAL A 502 11.02 11.95 40.44
N ARG A 503 11.97 11.04 40.64
CA ARG A 503 13.28 11.31 41.23
C ARG A 503 14.34 10.82 40.26
N VAL A 504 15.18 11.72 39.81
CA VAL A 504 16.31 11.39 38.94
C VAL A 504 17.43 10.79 39.80
N THR A 505 17.81 9.54 39.49
CA THR A 505 18.85 8.82 40.25
C THR A 505 20.24 8.99 39.63
N SER A 506 20.32 9.09 38.31
CA SER A 506 21.55 9.44 37.59
C SER A 506 21.22 9.92 36.18
N ARG A 507 22.16 10.64 35.59
CA ARG A 507 22.05 11.13 34.22
C ARG A 507 23.41 11.02 33.52
N ASP A 508 23.42 10.56 32.28
CA ASP A 508 24.61 10.55 31.46
C ASP A 508 25.12 11.98 31.25
N GLN A 509 26.44 12.10 31.15
CA GLN A 509 27.06 13.40 30.91
C GLN A 509 26.68 13.93 29.54
N TYR A 510 26.31 15.22 29.48
CA TYR A 510 26.05 15.90 28.23
C TYR A 510 27.33 15.97 27.39
N ARG A 511 27.24 15.56 26.14
CA ARG A 511 28.38 15.55 25.24
C ARG A 511 28.51 16.90 24.54
N GLY A 512 29.44 17.75 25.03
CA GLY A 512 29.69 19.08 24.49
C GLY A 512 30.63 19.13 23.30
N GLU A 513 31.46 18.07 23.09
CA GLU A 513 32.47 18.02 22.02
C GLU A 513 32.35 16.72 21.25
N GLY A 514 32.57 16.78 19.93
CA GLY A 514 32.53 15.61 19.04
C GLY A 514 32.23 15.97 17.59
N ASP A 515 32.22 14.94 16.74
CA ASP A 515 31.76 15.07 15.36
C ASP A 515 30.28 14.69 15.28
N PHE A 516 29.42 15.65 15.02
CA PHE A 516 27.97 15.51 14.88
C PHE A 516 27.51 15.61 13.42
N SER A 517 28.43 15.47 12.46
CA SER A 517 28.13 15.65 11.03
C SER A 517 27.06 14.69 10.50
N GLN A 518 27.00 13.47 11.02
CA GLN A 518 25.98 12.50 10.65
C GLN A 518 24.59 12.90 11.16
N GLU A 519 24.50 13.36 12.41
CA GLU A 519 23.26 13.87 12.99
C GLU A 519 22.80 15.13 12.25
N GLN A 520 23.72 16.07 12.00
CA GLN A 520 23.42 17.28 11.23
C GLN A 520 22.83 16.95 9.85
N LYS A 521 23.41 15.95 9.15
CA LYS A 521 22.92 15.51 7.86
C LYS A 521 21.53 14.88 7.97
N ALA A 522 21.31 13.99 8.94
CA ALA A 522 20.01 13.36 9.16
C ALA A 522 18.91 14.37 9.48
N MET A 523 19.20 15.35 10.35
CA MET A 523 18.28 16.44 10.66
C MET A 523 18.02 17.32 9.43
N MET A 524 19.06 17.64 8.66
CA MET A 524 18.95 18.41 7.42
C MET A 524 18.01 17.73 6.41
N ASP A 525 18.18 16.44 6.18
CA ASP A 525 17.36 15.66 5.24
C ASP A 525 15.89 15.61 5.72
N LYS A 526 15.67 15.47 7.02
CA LYS A 526 14.33 15.48 7.63
C LYS A 526 13.64 16.83 7.48
N ILE A 527 14.32 17.93 7.83
CA ILE A 527 13.72 19.28 7.82
C ILE A 527 13.47 19.78 6.39
N LYS A 528 14.34 19.43 5.43
CA LYS A 528 14.12 19.75 4.01
C LYS A 528 12.85 19.10 3.47
N ASN A 529 12.67 17.79 3.69
CA ASN A 529 11.48 17.08 3.26
C ASN A 529 10.20 17.65 3.89
N TYR A 530 10.25 17.96 5.18
CA TYR A 530 9.14 18.58 5.89
C TYR A 530 8.84 19.98 5.35
N ALA A 531 9.86 20.82 5.15
CA ALA A 531 9.71 22.20 4.68
C ALA A 531 9.08 22.26 3.28
N ILE A 532 9.50 21.40 2.35
CA ILE A 532 8.92 21.31 1.00
C ILE A 532 7.43 20.94 1.07
N THR A 533 7.10 19.90 1.85
CA THR A 533 5.71 19.44 1.99
C THR A 533 4.82 20.48 2.67
N SER A 534 5.34 21.12 3.72
CA SER A 534 4.61 22.15 4.49
C SER A 534 4.40 23.44 3.69
N ALA A 535 5.38 23.84 2.88
CA ALA A 535 5.27 25.02 2.04
C ALA A 535 4.12 24.92 1.03
N PHE A 536 3.95 23.73 0.42
CA PHE A 536 2.82 23.51 -0.50
C PHE A 536 1.47 23.60 0.23
N ARG A 537 1.37 22.97 1.40
CA ARG A 537 0.15 23.05 2.23
C ARG A 537 -0.17 24.48 2.63
N THR A 538 0.83 25.24 3.10
CA THR A 538 0.66 26.66 3.47
C THR A 538 0.17 27.49 2.29
N LEU A 539 0.70 27.26 1.08
CA LEU A 539 0.22 27.93 -0.13
C LEU A 539 -1.23 27.58 -0.47
N GLN A 540 -1.64 26.33 -0.24
CA GLN A 540 -3.03 25.92 -0.44
C GLN A 540 -3.96 26.58 0.57
N ASP A 541 -3.58 26.61 1.84
CA ASP A 541 -4.35 27.23 2.94
C ASP A 541 -4.48 28.75 2.72
N ASP A 542 -3.39 29.41 2.32
CA ASP A 542 -3.34 30.86 2.07
C ASP A 542 -4.12 31.28 0.80
N ALA A 543 -4.21 30.37 -0.18
CA ALA A 543 -4.92 30.61 -1.43
C ALA A 543 -6.46 30.61 -1.30
N ASN A 544 -7.01 30.29 -0.11
CA ASN A 544 -8.45 30.22 0.15
C ASN A 544 -9.18 29.43 -0.95
N LEU A 545 -8.68 28.22 -1.26
CA LEU A 545 -9.20 27.40 -2.34
C LEU A 545 -10.66 27.01 -2.07
N ILE A 546 -11.54 27.40 -2.95
CA ILE A 546 -12.93 26.93 -2.96
C ILE A 546 -13.00 25.67 -3.83
N ASP A 547 -13.22 24.54 -3.20
CA ASP A 547 -13.34 23.25 -3.90
C ASP A 547 -14.80 22.94 -4.24
N ASN A 548 -15.22 23.30 -5.45
CA ASN A 548 -16.57 23.04 -5.96
C ASN A 548 -16.71 21.66 -6.66
N ARG A 549 -15.71 20.79 -6.56
CA ARG A 549 -15.78 19.44 -7.18
C ARG A 549 -16.95 18.62 -6.65
N SER A 550 -17.36 18.84 -5.42
CA SER A 550 -18.55 18.16 -4.83
C SER A 550 -19.86 18.50 -5.56
N GLU A 551 -19.92 19.65 -6.25
CA GLU A 551 -21.11 20.09 -7.00
C GLU A 551 -21.08 19.60 -8.45
N ILE A 552 -19.90 19.38 -9.02
CA ILE A 552 -19.70 19.06 -10.43
C ILE A 552 -19.49 17.55 -10.65
N TYR A 553 -18.70 16.94 -9.83
CA TYR A 553 -18.31 15.53 -9.88
C TYR A 553 -18.93 14.78 -8.71
#